data_7c68f0e4024fed524ea931d33031ad11
#
_entry.id   7c68f0e4024fed524ea931d33031ad11
#
_cell.length_a   1.000
_cell.length_b   1.000
_cell.length_c   1.000
_cell.angle_alpha   90.00
_cell.angle_beta   90.00
_cell.angle_gamma   90.00
#
_symmetry.space_group_name_H-M   'P 1'
#
loop_
_entity.id
_entity.type
_entity.pdbx_description
1 polymer ?
#
loop_
_entity_poly.entity_id
_entity_poly.type
_entity_poly.pdbx_seq_one_letter_code
_entity_poly.pdbx_strand_id
1 'polypeptide(L)'
;MNVIITKPFAGSAAYLQFHLLNFTDTQSLVNAVRRIPYCSGSTNTSGGLRLAVREIFNTTKGDRPAVPNVIVLITDGNPTREVEILDEEVQRIKNLSVRIVGVGVTNAVSECSATVSSSSICRLITIR
;
A
#
# COMPACT_ATOMS: atom_id res chain seq x y z
N MET A 1 1.52 -1.40 -12.54
CA MET A 1 1.68 -0.72 -11.25
C MET A 1 0.31 -0.45 -10.66
N ASN A 2 0.08 -0.82 -9.41
CA ASN A 2 -1.21 -0.61 -8.75
C ASN A 2 -1.08 0.49 -7.73
N VAL A 3 -2.06 1.38 -7.64
CA VAL A 3 -2.11 2.43 -6.63
C VAL A 3 -3.36 2.25 -5.80
N ILE A 4 -3.16 2.07 -4.50
CA ILE A 4 -4.22 2.06 -3.51
C ILE A 4 -4.02 3.31 -2.65
N ILE A 5 -5.09 4.06 -2.47
CA ILE A 5 -5.10 5.18 -1.55
C ILE A 5 -5.96 4.82 -0.36
N THR A 6 -5.38 4.93 0.81
CA THR A 6 -6.03 4.60 2.08
C THR A 6 -6.59 5.81 2.83
N LYS A 7 -6.55 6.99 2.20
CA LYS A 7 -7.17 8.19 2.78
C LYS A 7 -8.62 8.32 2.33
N PRO A 8 -9.58 8.32 3.23
CA PRO A 8 -11.00 8.34 2.89
C PRO A 8 -11.50 9.75 2.59
N PHE A 9 -12.49 9.80 1.67
CA PHE A 9 -13.28 11.00 1.39
C PHE A 9 -14.42 11.08 2.41
N ALA A 10 -14.62 10.71 3.45
CA ALA A 10 -15.67 10.59 4.46
C ALA A 10 -15.93 9.13 4.82
N GLY A 11 -15.07 8.60 5.66
CA GLY A 11 -15.19 7.23 6.13
C GLY A 11 -13.84 6.53 6.16
N SER A 12 -13.72 5.44 6.86
CA SER A 12 -12.46 4.77 7.15
C SER A 12 -12.05 3.74 6.08
N ALA A 13 -12.64 3.75 4.90
CA ALA A 13 -12.42 2.74 3.88
C ALA A 13 -11.20 3.04 3.00
N ALA A 14 -10.50 1.99 2.58
CA ALA A 14 -9.48 2.06 1.56
C ALA A 14 -10.12 2.00 0.17
N TYR A 15 -9.58 2.72 -0.79
CA TYR A 15 -10.09 2.79 -2.15
C TYR A 15 -9.05 2.35 -3.16
N LEU A 16 -9.47 1.50 -4.12
CA LEU A 16 -8.67 1.16 -5.29
C LEU A 16 -8.80 2.27 -6.33
N GLN A 17 -7.68 2.87 -6.73
CA GLN A 17 -7.68 3.86 -7.80
C GLN A 17 -7.55 3.21 -9.18
N PHE A 18 -6.62 2.29 -9.34
CA PHE A 18 -6.46 1.53 -10.59
C PHE A 18 -5.74 0.20 -10.35
N HIS A 19 -5.89 -0.71 -11.28
CA HIS A 19 -5.23 -2.03 -11.29
C HIS A 19 -4.21 -2.13 -12.44
N LEU A 20 -3.46 -3.24 -12.50
CA LEU A 20 -2.32 -3.41 -13.41
C LEU A 20 -2.67 -3.27 -14.89
N LEU A 21 -3.90 -3.55 -15.29
CA LEU A 21 -4.34 -3.49 -16.68
C LEU A 21 -4.89 -2.11 -17.11
N ASN A 22 -5.00 -1.13 -16.18
CA ASN A 22 -5.59 0.17 -16.54
C ASN A 22 -4.71 1.00 -17.48
N PHE A 23 -3.39 0.79 -17.45
CA PHE A 23 -2.45 1.57 -18.26
C PHE A 23 -1.42 0.67 -18.91
N THR A 24 -1.18 0.91 -20.18
CA THR A 24 -0.18 0.20 -20.98
C THR A 24 1.11 1.00 -21.18
N ASP A 25 1.07 2.30 -20.93
CA ASP A 25 2.21 3.20 -21.05
C ASP A 25 2.44 4.04 -19.77
N THR A 26 3.68 4.44 -19.59
CA THR A 26 4.13 5.19 -18.41
C THR A 26 3.51 6.58 -18.32
N GLN A 27 3.30 7.25 -19.45
CA GLN A 27 2.79 8.62 -19.45
C GLN A 27 1.33 8.68 -18.98
N SER A 28 0.50 7.77 -19.46
CA SER A 28 -0.89 7.63 -19.00
C SER A 28 -0.98 7.33 -17.52
N LEU A 29 -0.11 6.43 -17.01
CA LEU A 29 -0.02 6.14 -15.59
C LEU A 29 0.39 7.37 -14.77
N VAL A 30 1.43 8.09 -15.18
CA VAL A 30 1.89 9.31 -14.48
C VAL A 30 0.78 10.36 -14.45
N ASN A 31 0.08 10.56 -15.55
CA ASN A 31 -1.04 11.51 -15.63
C ASN A 31 -2.20 11.09 -14.70
N ALA A 32 -2.49 9.81 -14.61
CA ALA A 32 -3.51 9.30 -13.68
C ALA A 32 -3.10 9.50 -12.22
N VAL A 33 -1.84 9.20 -11.87
CA VAL A 33 -1.32 9.43 -10.51
C VAL A 33 -1.39 10.91 -10.11
N ARG A 34 -1.05 11.83 -11.02
CA ARG A 34 -1.14 13.28 -10.77
C ARG A 34 -2.55 13.79 -10.54
N ARG A 35 -3.56 13.08 -11.06
CA ARG A 35 -4.99 13.43 -10.89
C ARG A 35 -5.62 12.83 -9.65
N ILE A 36 -4.89 12.02 -8.88
CA ILE A 36 -5.40 11.48 -7.62
C ILE A 36 -5.67 12.64 -6.67
N PRO A 37 -6.92 12.80 -6.19
CA PRO A 37 -7.25 13.91 -5.32
C PRO A 37 -6.54 13.76 -3.97
N TYR A 38 -6.07 14.88 -3.43
CA TYR A 38 -5.62 14.90 -2.04
C TYR A 38 -6.81 14.76 -1.10
N CYS A 39 -6.80 13.72 -0.31
CA CYS A 39 -7.84 13.46 0.70
C CYS A 39 -7.24 13.66 2.09
N SER A 40 -7.76 14.62 2.84
CA SER A 40 -7.44 14.75 4.27
C SER A 40 -8.23 13.72 5.07
N GLY A 41 -7.74 13.29 6.23
CA GLY A 41 -8.47 12.39 7.12
C GLY A 41 -7.59 11.34 7.79
N SER A 42 -8.23 10.29 8.28
CA SER A 42 -7.55 9.19 8.97
C SER A 42 -6.79 8.27 7.99
N THR A 43 -5.76 7.60 8.48
CA THR A 43 -4.94 6.65 7.70
C THR A 43 -5.33 5.22 8.06
N ASN A 44 -5.85 4.45 7.08
CA ASN A 44 -6.20 3.03 7.24
C ASN A 44 -5.24 2.14 6.44
N THR A 45 -4.08 1.87 7.02
CA THR A 45 -3.06 1.02 6.40
C THR A 45 -3.52 -0.43 6.30
N SER A 46 -4.16 -0.95 7.33
CA SER A 46 -4.69 -2.33 7.36
C SER A 46 -5.72 -2.56 6.26
N GLY A 47 -6.67 -1.64 6.09
CA GLY A 47 -7.65 -1.67 5.01
C GLY A 47 -7.00 -1.61 3.62
N GLY A 48 -5.96 -0.80 3.45
CA GLY A 48 -5.19 -0.71 2.21
C GLY A 48 -4.46 -2.00 1.86
N LEU A 49 -3.80 -2.61 2.83
CA LEU A 49 -3.10 -3.89 2.67
C LEU A 49 -4.07 -5.02 2.33
N ARG A 50 -5.21 -5.09 3.02
CA ARG A 50 -6.28 -6.05 2.74
C ARG A 50 -6.84 -5.90 1.33
N LEU A 51 -7.08 -4.65 0.91
CA LEU A 51 -7.57 -4.34 -0.44
C LEU A 51 -6.55 -4.73 -1.51
N ALA A 52 -5.24 -4.53 -1.26
CA ALA A 52 -4.18 -4.94 -2.17
C ALA A 52 -4.23 -6.45 -2.43
N VAL A 53 -4.30 -7.26 -1.40
CA VAL A 53 -4.35 -8.72 -1.54
C VAL A 53 -5.63 -9.16 -2.27
N ARG A 54 -6.78 -8.61 -1.88
CA ARG A 54 -8.06 -9.05 -2.41
C ARG A 54 -8.30 -8.64 -3.86
N GLU A 55 -7.90 -7.42 -4.20
CA GLU A 55 -8.30 -6.81 -5.48
C GLU A 55 -7.19 -6.74 -6.51
N ILE A 56 -5.93 -6.73 -6.09
CA ILE A 56 -4.82 -6.48 -6.99
C ILE A 56 -4.12 -7.77 -7.40
N PHE A 57 -3.84 -8.65 -6.46
CA PHE A 57 -3.19 -9.94 -6.73
C PHE A 57 -4.20 -10.94 -7.32
N ASN A 58 -4.72 -10.56 -8.47
CA ASN A 58 -5.71 -11.33 -9.22
C ASN A 58 -5.35 -11.30 -10.71
N THR A 59 -5.29 -12.47 -11.33
CA THR A 59 -4.92 -12.63 -12.75
C THR A 59 -5.85 -11.85 -13.67
N THR A 60 -7.13 -11.74 -13.34
CA THR A 60 -8.10 -10.95 -14.15
C THR A 60 -7.82 -9.45 -14.11
N LYS A 61 -7.00 -8.99 -13.16
CA LYS A 61 -6.57 -7.58 -12.99
C LYS A 61 -5.11 -7.35 -13.35
N GLY A 62 -4.47 -8.34 -13.99
CA GLY A 62 -3.11 -8.24 -14.51
C GLY A 62 -2.01 -8.75 -13.57
N ASP A 63 -2.36 -9.46 -12.52
CA ASP A 63 -1.36 -10.17 -11.73
C ASP A 63 -0.70 -11.27 -12.54
N ARG A 64 0.59 -11.46 -12.32
CA ARG A 64 1.41 -12.47 -12.99
C ARG A 64 1.86 -13.52 -11.98
N PRO A 65 1.20 -14.66 -11.87
CA PRO A 65 1.44 -15.65 -10.80
C PRO A 65 2.88 -16.17 -10.74
N ALA A 66 3.61 -16.14 -11.87
CA ALA A 66 5.01 -16.56 -11.93
C ALA A 66 6.01 -15.47 -11.50
N VAL A 67 5.54 -14.28 -11.14
CA VAL A 67 6.39 -13.14 -10.74
C VAL A 67 6.09 -12.77 -9.31
N PRO A 68 7.11 -12.64 -8.43
CA PRO A 68 6.89 -12.25 -7.05
C PRO A 68 6.18 -10.89 -6.93
N ASN A 69 5.19 -10.83 -6.06
CA ASN A 69 4.43 -9.63 -5.79
C ASN A 69 5.15 -8.72 -4.79
N VAL A 70 5.07 -7.42 -5.01
CA VAL A 70 5.66 -6.38 -4.16
C VAL A 70 4.61 -5.31 -3.87
N ILE A 71 4.44 -4.98 -2.60
CA ILE A 71 3.68 -3.81 -2.14
C ILE A 71 4.67 -2.71 -1.80
N VAL A 72 4.49 -1.52 -2.36
CA VAL A 72 5.18 -0.30 -1.94
C VAL A 72 4.20 0.53 -1.12
N LEU A 73 4.45 0.63 0.18
CA LEU A 73 3.65 1.42 1.11
C LEU A 73 4.32 2.79 1.29
N ILE A 74 3.67 3.84 0.85
CA ILE A 74 4.13 5.22 1.03
C ILE A 74 3.23 5.88 2.08
N THR A 75 3.82 6.41 3.15
CA THR A 75 3.07 7.04 4.24
C THR A 75 3.82 8.24 4.82
N ASP A 76 3.08 9.24 5.25
CA ASP A 76 3.56 10.44 5.95
C ASP A 76 3.24 10.42 7.47
N GLY A 77 2.63 9.33 7.95
CA GLY A 77 2.22 9.21 9.35
C GLY A 77 1.79 7.82 9.76
N ASN A 78 1.46 7.72 11.03
CA ASN A 78 1.01 6.49 11.63
C ASN A 78 -0.41 6.12 11.20
N PRO A 79 -0.72 4.83 11.11
CA PRO A 79 -2.08 4.39 10.94
C PRO A 79 -2.94 4.86 12.12
N THR A 80 -4.12 5.37 11.83
CA THR A 80 -5.06 5.89 12.83
C THR A 80 -6.36 5.09 12.88
N ARG A 81 -6.51 4.11 11.99
CA ARG A 81 -7.67 3.22 11.89
C ARG A 81 -7.23 1.77 11.76
N GLU A 82 -7.99 0.88 12.37
CA GLU A 82 -7.74 -0.57 12.35
C GLU A 82 -6.28 -0.93 12.71
N VAL A 83 -5.72 -0.17 13.67
CA VAL A 83 -4.31 -0.32 14.09
C VAL A 83 -4.09 -1.68 14.76
N GLU A 84 -5.08 -2.13 15.51
CA GLU A 84 -5.09 -3.39 16.26
C GLU A 84 -4.93 -4.63 15.39
N ILE A 85 -5.34 -4.55 14.11
CA ILE A 85 -5.25 -5.68 13.17
C ILE A 85 -4.10 -5.52 12.15
N LEU A 86 -3.30 -4.44 12.26
CA LEU A 86 -2.24 -4.16 11.29
C LEU A 86 -1.21 -5.29 11.24
N ASP A 87 -0.79 -5.77 12.40
CA ASP A 87 0.19 -6.86 12.49
C ASP A 87 -0.33 -8.16 11.87
N GLU A 88 -1.60 -8.47 12.08
CA GLU A 88 -2.25 -9.65 11.48
C GLU A 88 -2.26 -9.54 9.95
N GLU A 89 -2.63 -8.39 9.41
CA GLU A 89 -2.63 -8.17 7.95
C GLU A 89 -1.21 -8.23 7.35
N VAL A 90 -0.22 -7.68 8.04
CA VAL A 90 1.18 -7.78 7.62
C VAL A 90 1.65 -9.24 7.62
N GLN A 91 1.35 -10.02 8.67
CA GLN A 91 1.70 -11.44 8.72
C GLN A 91 0.98 -12.25 7.63
N ARG A 92 -0.28 -11.97 7.39
CA ARG A 92 -1.04 -12.57 6.30
C ARG A 92 -0.38 -12.35 4.93
N ILE A 93 0.07 -11.13 4.66
CA ILE A 93 0.75 -10.78 3.42
C ILE A 93 2.10 -11.50 3.29
N LYS A 94 2.86 -11.59 4.39
CA LYS A 94 4.11 -12.35 4.43
C LYS A 94 3.90 -13.83 4.12
N ASN A 95 2.85 -14.44 4.66
CA ASN A 95 2.50 -15.84 4.40
C ASN A 95 2.14 -16.09 2.92
N LEU A 96 1.72 -15.06 2.20
CA LEU A 96 1.50 -15.10 0.74
C LEU A 96 2.80 -14.86 -0.06
N SER A 97 3.96 -14.80 0.59
CA SER A 97 5.26 -14.50 -0.03
C SER A 97 5.31 -13.16 -0.76
N VAL A 98 4.46 -12.21 -0.37
CA VAL A 98 4.44 -10.86 -0.90
C VAL A 98 5.44 -10.00 -0.13
N ARG A 99 6.32 -9.32 -0.84
CA ARG A 99 7.27 -8.37 -0.24
C ARG A 99 6.61 -7.02 0.02
N ILE A 100 6.86 -6.44 1.20
CA ILE A 100 6.42 -5.08 1.53
C ILE A 100 7.65 -4.17 1.61
N VAL A 101 7.59 -3.03 0.93
CA VAL A 101 8.59 -1.95 1.00
C VAL A 101 7.89 -0.71 1.55
N GLY A 102 8.31 -0.25 2.72
CA GLY A 102 7.82 0.98 3.32
C GLY A 102 8.63 2.20 2.86
N VAL A 103 7.94 3.27 2.49
CA VAL A 103 8.53 4.58 2.19
C VAL A 103 7.91 5.60 3.13
N GLY A 104 8.67 6.04 4.13
CA GLY A 104 8.27 7.11 5.04
C GLY A 104 8.59 8.49 4.45
N VAL A 105 7.61 9.37 4.45
CA VAL A 105 7.78 10.77 4.06
C VAL A 105 7.68 11.62 5.31
N THR A 106 8.60 12.57 5.52
CA THR A 106 8.69 13.41 6.73
C THR A 106 9.13 12.66 8.00
N ASN A 107 8.63 13.03 9.18
CA ASN A 107 9.04 12.49 10.48
C ASN A 107 8.40 11.14 10.85
N ALA A 108 7.64 10.52 9.96
CA ALA A 108 6.93 9.25 10.18
C ALA A 108 7.86 8.01 10.28
N VAL A 109 9.17 8.23 10.26
CA VAL A 109 10.19 7.19 10.07
C VAL A 109 10.39 6.30 11.30
N SER A 110 10.16 6.81 12.51
CA SER A 110 10.51 6.09 13.75
C SER A 110 9.60 4.91 14.05
N GLU A 111 8.37 4.91 13.56
CA GLU A 111 7.37 3.92 13.96
C GLU A 111 7.03 2.88 12.86
N CYS A 112 7.24 3.19 11.59
CA CYS A 112 7.20 2.18 10.53
C CYS A 112 8.29 1.10 10.73
N SER A 113 9.37 1.46 11.43
CA SER A 113 10.46 0.56 11.80
C SER A 113 10.03 -0.53 12.79
N ALA A 114 9.18 -0.23 13.76
CA ALA A 114 8.83 -1.18 14.82
C ALA A 114 7.86 -2.27 14.34
N THR A 115 6.88 -1.92 13.53
CA THR A 115 5.80 -2.84 13.12
C THR A 115 6.16 -3.71 11.91
N VAL A 116 7.02 -3.20 11.03
CA VAL A 116 7.34 -3.85 9.75
C VAL A 116 8.76 -4.43 9.70
N SER A 117 9.63 -4.04 10.64
CA SER A 117 11.07 -4.34 10.62
C SER A 117 11.48 -5.69 11.21
N SER A 118 10.58 -6.46 11.81
CA SER A 118 10.94 -7.73 12.47
C SER A 118 11.24 -8.89 11.51
N SER A 119 11.29 -8.66 10.21
CA SER A 119 11.66 -9.69 9.24
C SER A 119 12.36 -9.12 8.01
N SER A 120 13.23 -9.95 7.44
CA SER A 120 14.09 -9.70 6.27
C SER A 120 13.35 -9.29 4.97
N ILE A 121 12.06 -9.05 5.02
CA ILE A 121 11.18 -8.81 3.86
C ILE A 121 10.76 -7.35 3.76
N CYS A 122 11.02 -6.53 4.79
CA CYS A 122 10.70 -5.10 4.75
C CYS A 122 11.96 -4.24 4.66
N ARG A 123 12.01 -3.37 3.66
CA ARG A 123 12.98 -2.28 3.56
C ARG A 123 12.30 -0.95 3.78
N LEU A 124 12.80 -0.17 4.73
CA LEU A 124 12.41 1.21 4.92
C LEU A 124 13.31 2.12 4.06
N ILE A 125 12.71 2.94 3.23
CA ILE A 125 13.38 4.03 2.52
C ILE A 125 12.84 5.34 3.09
N THR A 126 13.73 6.14 3.66
CA THR A 126 13.38 7.47 4.17
C THR A 126 13.68 8.52 3.10
N ILE A 127 12.69 9.35 2.79
CA ILE A 127 12.87 10.56 1.98
C ILE A 127 12.70 11.75 2.94
N ARG A 128 13.74 12.55 3.08
CA ARG A 128 13.72 13.82 3.84
C ARG A 128 13.42 14.98 2.92
#